data_7e4bf0ad0f58acb14dd9c43b6774d6af
#
_entry.id   7e4bf0ad0f58acb14dd9c43b6774d6af
#
_cell.length_a   1.000
_cell.length_b   1.000
_cell.length_c   1.000
_cell.angle_alpha   90.00
_cell.angle_beta   90.00
_cell.angle_gamma   90.00
#
_symmetry.space_group_name_H-M   'P 1'
#
loop_
_entity.id
_entity.type
_entity.pdbx_description
1 polymer ?
#
loop_
_entity_poly.entity_id
_entity_poly.type
_entity_poly.pdbx_seq_one_letter_code
_entity_poly.pdbx_strand_id
1 'polypeptide(L)'
;MSKKKLTAKRKKQLLTMFAVAGVMGNTGIAPTMALADTLTPTAETSTEQTQANEAKEVIDQTIQNVTDPLVNTTDSTTTTSDSLAPTDEATDETTDDTQEQATAPTAESEGNATNPTAEAPKVAQKANVAAASKITETWGTSSYTFDENTGVLTIGAGELSGYKESPWKSDKVDPKAIKKIVLSGKVVAPENSRFLFSTSSPGKDLTNVTEIEGLSQLDTSKVTAMNYMFYGMSSLTSLDLSSLDTSKVTSMNNMLYNTPLKKLILGDTFKFINGTEGLISGWKREDGKGKVYTADDFMKNYGTGDLTAGTYVSVETGTWGTSPYTFDENTGVLTIGTGELSGYKESPWYANEKVDAKAIKKIVLSGKIVAPENARLLFSGNGDLKNVTEIEGLSQLDTSNVTAMDFMFSGMSSVTSLDVSGFDTSNVTDMHSMFSGMSSVTSLDVSGFDTSNVTKMYYMFSGMSNLTSLDVSNFNTSNVKDMDFMFKGMSSVTSLDLSGFDTSNVTTMKDMFADTPLKKLILGDTFKFVNGQGALTSAWKREDGKGKAYTAEDFMKNYGTGDLTASTYVSATGWWGYQSV
;
A
#
# COMPACT_ATOMS: atom_id res chain seq x y z
N MET A 1 34.55 0.04 14.94
CA MET A 1 34.54 1.46 14.51
C MET A 1 33.56 2.20 15.38
N SER A 2 33.91 3.36 15.94
CA SER A 2 33.08 4.08 16.91
C SER A 2 31.75 4.50 16.30
N LYS A 3 30.64 4.40 17.06
CA LYS A 3 29.28 4.86 16.68
C LYS A 3 29.28 6.27 16.05
N LYS A 4 30.16 7.16 16.47
CA LYS A 4 30.34 8.52 15.90
C LYS A 4 30.78 8.53 14.43
N LYS A 5 31.64 7.59 13.97
CA LYS A 5 32.05 7.50 12.55
C LYS A 5 30.96 6.98 11.63
N LEU A 6 30.07 6.12 12.15
CA LEU A 6 28.95 5.58 11.38
C LEU A 6 27.88 6.66 11.13
N THR A 7 27.61 7.50 12.14
CA THR A 7 26.62 8.61 12.04
C THR A 7 27.07 9.69 11.05
N ALA A 8 28.38 10.03 11.03
CA ALA A 8 28.91 11.00 10.08
C ALA A 8 28.87 10.48 8.62
N LYS A 9 29.12 9.19 8.42
CA LYS A 9 29.02 8.56 7.08
C LYS A 9 27.58 8.52 6.57
N ARG A 10 26.59 8.24 7.44
CA ARG A 10 25.15 8.28 7.12
C ARG A 10 24.65 9.69 6.80
N LYS A 11 25.08 10.71 7.58
CA LYS A 11 24.77 12.11 7.29
C LYS A 11 25.32 12.56 5.92
N LYS A 12 26.52 12.12 5.56
CA LYS A 12 27.14 12.45 4.27
C LYS A 12 26.42 11.79 3.08
N GLN A 13 25.94 10.54 3.24
CA GLN A 13 25.13 9.85 2.23
C GLN A 13 23.74 10.49 2.08
N LEU A 14 23.09 10.89 3.18
CA LEU A 14 21.81 11.59 3.12
C LEU A 14 21.93 12.95 2.42
N LEU A 15 22.96 13.75 2.72
CA LEU A 15 23.22 15.02 2.06
C LEU A 15 23.46 14.85 0.53
N THR A 16 24.15 13.79 0.13
CA THR A 16 24.43 13.52 -1.28
C THR A 16 23.15 13.09 -2.02
N MET A 17 22.24 12.34 -1.40
CA MET A 17 20.95 11.98 -1.99
C MET A 17 20.03 13.20 -2.16
N PHE A 18 20.01 14.12 -1.20
CA PHE A 18 19.20 15.34 -1.32
C PHE A 18 19.73 16.32 -2.38
N ALA A 19 21.05 16.41 -2.56
CA ALA A 19 21.64 17.24 -3.62
C ALA A 19 21.31 16.69 -5.03
N VAL A 20 21.30 15.37 -5.21
CA VAL A 20 20.93 14.74 -6.49
C VAL A 20 19.44 14.86 -6.78
N ALA A 21 18.57 14.76 -5.76
CA ALA A 21 17.11 14.92 -5.94
C ALA A 21 16.72 16.38 -6.28
N GLY A 22 17.45 17.38 -5.76
CA GLY A 22 17.21 18.81 -6.04
C GLY A 22 17.56 19.24 -7.46
N VAL A 23 18.44 18.51 -8.15
CA VAL A 23 18.88 18.81 -9.52
C VAL A 23 17.91 18.25 -10.58
N MET A 24 17.07 17.28 -10.21
CA MET A 24 16.11 16.66 -11.15
C MET A 24 14.72 17.32 -11.17
N GLY A 25 14.42 18.23 -10.27
CA GLY A 25 13.14 18.94 -10.21
C GLY A 25 13.28 20.41 -10.59
N ASN A 26 12.67 20.79 -11.69
CA ASN A 26 12.65 22.16 -12.24
C ASN A 26 11.77 23.11 -11.39
N THR A 27 12.06 23.24 -10.09
CA THR A 27 11.41 24.21 -9.20
C THR A 27 12.44 24.78 -8.22
N GLY A 28 12.51 26.09 -8.24
CA GLY A 28 13.54 26.95 -7.64
C GLY A 28 13.91 26.72 -6.17
N ILE A 29 15.01 27.24 -5.86
CA ILE A 29 15.86 27.56 -4.70
C ILE A 29 15.24 27.46 -3.26
N ALA A 30 13.95 27.20 -3.08
CA ALA A 30 13.28 27.19 -1.77
C ALA A 30 13.66 26.02 -0.82
N PRO A 31 14.02 24.79 -1.27
CA PRO A 31 14.35 23.70 -0.33
C PRO A 31 15.74 23.83 0.34
N THR A 32 16.66 24.59 -0.27
CA THR A 32 18.03 24.74 0.26
C THR A 32 18.16 25.74 1.40
N MET A 33 17.32 26.77 1.42
CA MET A 33 17.32 27.76 2.53
C MET A 33 16.71 27.20 3.83
N ALA A 34 15.69 26.36 3.74
CA ALA A 34 15.05 25.77 4.92
C ALA A 34 15.97 24.77 5.68
N LEU A 35 16.97 24.21 5.01
CA LEU A 35 17.92 23.28 5.63
C LEU A 35 19.08 23.98 6.37
N ALA A 36 19.41 25.21 5.94
CA ALA A 36 20.46 26.01 6.60
C ALA A 36 20.00 26.59 7.94
N ASP A 37 18.71 26.94 8.07
CA ASP A 37 18.15 27.53 9.30
C ASP A 37 17.87 26.50 10.42
N THR A 38 17.85 25.19 10.11
CA THR A 38 17.65 24.14 11.12
C THR A 38 18.96 23.65 11.76
N LEU A 39 20.12 24.16 11.32
CA LEU A 39 21.44 23.84 11.86
C LEU A 39 22.01 24.98 12.71
N THR A 40 21.25 25.51 13.68
CA THR A 40 21.82 26.37 14.73
C THR A 40 22.64 25.52 15.70
N PRO A 41 23.90 25.90 15.96
CA PRO A 41 24.78 25.10 16.78
C PRO A 41 24.47 25.29 18.26
N THR A 42 24.09 24.24 18.94
CA THR A 42 24.35 24.10 20.36
C THR A 42 25.84 23.77 20.53
N ALA A 43 26.51 24.52 21.41
CA ALA A 43 27.93 24.53 21.61
C ALA A 43 28.56 23.11 21.67
N GLU A 44 29.24 22.71 20.60
CA GLU A 44 30.11 21.54 20.56
C GLU A 44 31.38 21.83 19.76
N THR A 45 32.45 21.24 20.21
CA THR A 45 33.88 21.39 19.96
C THR A 45 34.35 21.82 18.55
N SER A 46 35.47 22.53 18.50
CA SER A 46 36.14 23.11 17.31
C SER A 46 36.32 22.16 16.08
N THR A 47 36.27 20.86 16.30
CA THR A 47 36.41 19.84 15.25
C THR A 47 35.15 19.63 14.44
N GLU A 48 33.97 19.84 15.03
CA GLU A 48 32.68 19.71 14.31
C GLU A 48 32.38 20.95 13.47
N GLN A 49 32.84 22.11 13.92
CA GLN A 49 32.72 23.36 13.18
C GLN A 49 33.58 23.38 11.92
N THR A 50 34.79 22.76 11.96
CA THR A 50 35.66 22.59 10.80
C THR A 50 35.04 21.64 9.78
N GLN A 51 34.41 20.54 10.21
CA GLN A 51 33.75 19.59 9.32
C GLN A 51 32.44 20.16 8.71
N ALA A 52 31.74 21.01 9.43
CA ALA A 52 30.56 21.71 8.92
C ALA A 52 30.94 22.75 7.85
N ASN A 53 32.07 23.43 8.04
CA ASN A 53 32.60 24.39 7.07
C ASN A 53 33.14 23.70 5.80
N GLU A 54 33.83 22.56 5.93
CA GLU A 54 34.24 21.74 4.78
C GLU A 54 33.05 21.20 3.98
N ALA A 55 31.97 20.80 4.64
CA ALA A 55 30.72 20.37 3.97
C ALA A 55 30.03 21.52 3.24
N LYS A 56 30.07 22.73 3.81
CA LYS A 56 29.50 23.94 3.19
C LYS A 56 30.32 24.36 1.95
N GLU A 57 31.64 24.28 2.03
CA GLU A 57 32.52 24.61 0.90
C GLU A 57 32.35 23.65 -0.28
N VAL A 58 32.14 22.36 -0.02
CA VAL A 58 31.81 21.35 -1.05
C VAL A 58 30.44 21.62 -1.68
N ILE A 59 29.47 22.08 -0.91
CA ILE A 59 28.13 22.42 -1.42
C ILE A 59 28.21 23.68 -2.28
N ASP A 60 28.93 24.71 -1.84
CA ASP A 60 29.09 25.96 -2.58
C ASP A 60 29.86 25.76 -3.89
N GLN A 61 30.90 24.89 -3.91
CA GLN A 61 31.61 24.51 -5.14
C GLN A 61 30.73 23.68 -6.10
N THR A 62 29.85 22.84 -5.56
CA THR A 62 28.92 22.05 -6.39
C THR A 62 27.83 22.94 -7.01
N ILE A 63 27.37 23.96 -6.29
CA ILE A 63 26.38 24.93 -6.79
C ILE A 63 27.02 25.84 -7.85
N GLN A 64 28.27 26.30 -7.68
CA GLN A 64 28.96 27.10 -8.67
C GLN A 64 29.22 26.35 -9.98
N ASN A 65 29.56 25.05 -9.92
CA ASN A 65 29.76 24.21 -11.11
C ASN A 65 28.46 23.91 -11.88
N VAL A 66 27.29 24.17 -11.29
CA VAL A 66 25.96 23.97 -11.94
C VAL A 66 25.39 25.29 -12.48
N THR A 67 25.86 26.44 -11.98
CA THR A 67 25.31 27.77 -12.32
C THR A 67 26.17 28.56 -13.30
N ASP A 68 27.37 28.10 -13.68
CA ASP A 68 28.16 28.76 -14.70
C ASP A 68 27.60 28.46 -16.10
N PRO A 69 27.17 29.47 -16.85
CA PRO A 69 26.71 29.29 -18.23
C PRO A 69 27.92 28.99 -19.13
N LEU A 70 27.79 28.00 -19.99
CA LEU A 70 28.68 27.68 -21.08
C LEU A 70 29.03 28.93 -21.90
N VAL A 71 30.20 29.51 -21.65
CA VAL A 71 30.80 30.50 -22.53
C VAL A 71 31.89 29.85 -23.34
N ASN A 72 31.60 29.75 -24.63
CA ASN A 72 32.46 29.67 -25.81
C ASN A 72 33.88 29.08 -25.68
N THR A 73 34.13 28.01 -26.38
CA THR A 73 35.32 27.93 -27.26
C THR A 73 34.94 27.30 -28.61
N THR A 74 34.99 28.10 -29.61
CA THR A 74 35.09 27.75 -31.04
C THR A 74 36.39 26.97 -31.27
N ASP A 75 36.34 25.78 -31.85
CA ASP A 75 37.13 25.53 -33.06
C ASP A 75 36.61 24.28 -33.83
N SER A 76 36.73 24.44 -35.11
CA SER A 76 36.29 23.67 -36.23
C SER A 76 36.82 22.23 -36.32
N THR A 77 35.96 21.29 -36.80
CA THR A 77 36.12 20.56 -38.08
C THR A 77 34.96 19.62 -38.34
N THR A 78 34.30 19.86 -39.43
CA THR A 78 33.58 19.03 -40.44
C THR A 78 33.43 17.52 -40.17
N THR A 79 32.20 17.00 -40.25
CA THR A 79 31.53 16.38 -41.40
C THR A 79 30.13 15.85 -41.08
N THR A 80 29.14 16.29 -41.83
CA THR A 80 27.93 15.63 -42.41
C THR A 80 27.29 14.47 -41.65
N SER A 81 26.01 14.39 -41.38
CA SER A 81 24.80 14.73 -42.13
C SER A 81 23.55 14.40 -41.33
N ASP A 82 22.54 15.15 -41.60
CA ASP A 82 21.09 14.94 -41.64
C ASP A 82 20.29 15.11 -40.36
N SER A 83 19.89 16.37 -40.21
CA SER A 83 18.76 16.87 -39.46
C SER A 83 17.57 17.10 -40.38
N LEU A 84 16.40 16.62 -39.99
CA LEU A 84 15.13 17.17 -40.45
C LEU A 84 14.17 17.26 -39.25
N ALA A 85 14.12 18.46 -38.69
CA ALA A 85 12.92 18.95 -38.02
C ALA A 85 12.17 19.84 -39.05
N PRO A 86 10.86 19.86 -39.04
CA PRO A 86 10.12 21.00 -39.58
C PRO A 86 9.51 21.81 -38.43
N THR A 87 9.91 23.04 -38.39
CA THR A 87 9.16 24.19 -37.89
C THR A 87 7.97 24.46 -38.81
N ASP A 88 6.82 24.80 -38.24
CA ASP A 88 5.83 25.64 -38.91
C ASP A 88 5.29 26.63 -37.89
N GLU A 89 5.66 27.87 -38.17
CA GLU A 89 5.01 29.10 -37.73
C GLU A 89 3.67 29.28 -38.46
N ALA A 90 2.71 29.84 -37.76
CA ALA A 90 1.71 30.72 -38.36
C ALA A 90 1.15 31.66 -37.29
N THR A 91 1.50 32.86 -37.39
CA THR A 91 0.84 34.14 -37.07
C THR A 91 -0.64 34.13 -37.53
N ASP A 92 -1.63 34.81 -37.01
CA ASP A 92 -1.74 36.10 -36.34
C ASP A 92 -3.23 36.45 -36.15
N GLU A 93 -3.51 37.30 -35.16
CA GLU A 93 -4.55 38.34 -35.04
C GLU A 93 -6.05 37.92 -35.00
N THR A 94 -6.87 38.47 -34.22
CA THR A 94 -7.10 39.58 -33.29
C THR A 94 -8.58 39.61 -32.90
N THR A 95 -8.85 40.00 -31.64
CA THR A 95 -9.98 40.81 -31.13
C THR A 95 -11.42 40.35 -31.38
N ASP A 96 -12.37 40.35 -30.47
CA ASP A 96 -12.79 41.38 -29.53
C ASP A 96 -13.93 40.83 -28.64
N ASP A 97 -13.85 41.16 -27.39
CA ASP A 97 -14.80 41.61 -26.39
C ASP A 97 -16.31 41.30 -26.56
N THR A 98 -16.93 40.73 -25.57
CA THR A 98 -17.90 41.35 -24.65
C THR A 98 -18.48 40.36 -23.64
N GLN A 99 -18.47 40.83 -22.41
CA GLN A 99 -19.18 40.32 -21.24
C GLN A 99 -20.71 40.33 -21.46
N GLU A 100 -21.43 39.37 -20.82
CA GLU A 100 -22.48 39.75 -19.88
C GLU A 100 -23.00 38.55 -19.07
N GLN A 101 -23.19 38.80 -17.89
CA GLN A 101 -23.57 38.33 -16.61
C GLN A 101 -25.01 37.82 -16.50
N ALA A 102 -25.15 36.73 -15.73
CA ALA A 102 -26.12 36.43 -14.65
C ALA A 102 -27.64 36.52 -14.96
N THR A 103 -28.37 35.54 -14.56
CA THR A 103 -29.13 35.46 -13.30
C THR A 103 -30.09 34.27 -13.32
N ALA A 104 -30.15 33.51 -12.21
CA ALA A 104 -31.29 32.70 -11.84
C ALA A 104 -32.42 33.59 -11.33
N PRO A 105 -33.67 33.11 -11.31
CA PRO A 105 -34.34 32.93 -10.06
C PRO A 105 -35.29 31.71 -9.94
N THR A 106 -35.30 31.22 -8.75
CA THR A 106 -36.25 30.59 -7.83
C THR A 106 -37.75 30.63 -8.13
N ALA A 107 -38.38 29.47 -7.95
CA ALA A 107 -39.42 29.03 -6.98
C ALA A 107 -40.90 29.41 -7.14
N GLU A 108 -41.70 28.43 -6.78
CA GLU A 108 -43.07 28.41 -6.20
C GLU A 108 -44.25 28.65 -7.17
N SER A 109 -45.42 28.00 -7.08
CA SER A 109 -46.07 27.03 -6.19
C SER A 109 -47.48 26.77 -6.74
N GLU A 110 -48.00 25.61 -6.40
CA GLU A 110 -49.43 25.27 -6.12
C GLU A 110 -50.53 25.45 -7.16
N GLY A 111 -51.31 24.35 -7.30
CA GLY A 111 -52.75 24.45 -7.25
C GLY A 111 -53.58 23.64 -8.22
N ASN A 112 -53.99 22.47 -7.75
CA ASN A 112 -55.33 21.91 -7.72
C ASN A 112 -56.09 21.44 -8.99
N ALA A 113 -56.34 20.14 -8.94
CA ALA A 113 -57.52 19.32 -9.30
C ALA A 113 -58.49 19.76 -10.37
N THR A 114 -58.78 18.84 -11.28
CA THR A 114 -60.03 18.08 -11.44
C THR A 114 -59.98 17.11 -12.62
N ASN A 115 -60.45 15.87 -12.41
CA ASN A 115 -60.75 14.82 -13.37
C ASN A 115 -62.24 14.94 -13.76
N PRO A 116 -62.86 14.18 -14.70
CA PRO A 116 -62.38 13.23 -15.70
C PRO A 116 -63.07 13.37 -17.08
N THR A 117 -62.57 12.75 -18.12
CA THR A 117 -63.41 12.00 -19.08
C THR A 117 -62.59 11.07 -19.98
N ALA A 118 -63.10 9.89 -20.14
CA ALA A 118 -62.58 8.80 -20.95
C ALA A 118 -62.65 9.07 -22.46
N GLU A 119 -61.63 8.70 -23.21
CA GLU A 119 -61.77 8.20 -24.56
C GLU A 119 -60.64 7.23 -24.96
N ALA A 120 -61.02 6.23 -25.74
CA ALA A 120 -60.34 4.98 -26.04
C ALA A 120 -59.17 5.08 -27.03
N PRO A 121 -58.50 3.96 -27.42
CA PRO A 121 -57.05 3.82 -27.54
C PRO A 121 -56.54 4.25 -28.90
N LYS A 122 -55.51 5.08 -28.92
CA LYS A 122 -54.68 5.31 -30.11
C LYS A 122 -53.43 4.41 -30.07
N VAL A 123 -53.38 3.58 -31.08
CA VAL A 123 -52.26 2.87 -31.68
C VAL A 123 -50.90 3.23 -31.10
N ALA A 124 -50.23 2.22 -30.54
CA ALA A 124 -48.84 2.23 -30.18
C ALA A 124 -47.97 2.65 -31.37
N GLN A 125 -47.45 3.86 -31.34
CA GLN A 125 -46.26 4.20 -32.12
C GLN A 125 -45.10 3.36 -31.55
N LYS A 126 -44.66 2.38 -32.35
CA LYS A 126 -43.34 1.76 -32.15
C LYS A 126 -42.33 2.90 -32.01
N ALA A 127 -41.74 2.98 -30.84
CA ALA A 127 -40.48 3.71 -30.69
C ALA A 127 -39.54 3.14 -31.73
N ASN A 128 -39.14 3.96 -32.71
CA ASN A 128 -38.00 3.70 -33.55
C ASN A 128 -36.81 3.66 -32.59
N VAL A 129 -36.39 2.46 -32.20
CA VAL A 129 -35.03 2.23 -31.73
C VAL A 129 -34.16 2.58 -32.92
N ALA A 130 -33.51 3.72 -32.85
CA ALA A 130 -32.53 4.13 -33.84
C ALA A 130 -31.61 2.91 -34.05
N ALA A 131 -31.54 2.43 -35.29
CA ALA A 131 -30.65 1.35 -35.66
C ALA A 131 -29.22 1.77 -35.22
N ALA A 132 -28.59 0.92 -34.41
CA ALA A 132 -27.23 1.15 -33.95
C ALA A 132 -26.36 1.55 -35.13
N SER A 133 -25.75 2.74 -35.08
CA SER A 133 -24.89 3.15 -36.19
C SER A 133 -23.60 2.35 -36.11
N LYS A 134 -23.37 1.53 -37.13
CA LYS A 134 -22.12 0.84 -37.39
C LYS A 134 -21.34 1.60 -38.43
N ILE A 135 -20.14 2.04 -38.07
CA ILE A 135 -19.19 2.58 -39.01
C ILE A 135 -18.47 1.42 -39.66
N THR A 136 -18.48 1.33 -41.02
CA THR A 136 -17.75 0.31 -41.75
C THR A 136 -16.88 1.00 -42.79
N GLU A 137 -15.57 0.79 -42.70
CA GLU A 137 -14.56 1.44 -43.51
C GLU A 137 -13.34 0.51 -43.68
N THR A 138 -12.25 1.00 -44.25
CA THR A 138 -11.00 0.26 -44.39
C THR A 138 -9.83 1.02 -43.73
N TRP A 139 -8.88 0.25 -43.21
CA TRP A 139 -7.58 0.71 -42.76
C TRP A 139 -6.51 -0.06 -43.55
N GLY A 140 -5.92 0.57 -44.56
CA GLY A 140 -5.20 -0.14 -45.60
C GLY A 140 -6.16 -1.02 -46.42
N THR A 141 -5.85 -2.32 -46.53
CA THR A 141 -6.75 -3.31 -47.17
C THR A 141 -7.62 -4.05 -46.17
N SER A 142 -7.41 -3.86 -44.84
CA SER A 142 -8.24 -4.46 -43.81
C SER A 142 -9.53 -3.71 -43.67
N SER A 143 -10.68 -4.39 -43.75
CA SER A 143 -11.95 -3.77 -43.37
C SER A 143 -12.07 -3.63 -41.86
N TYR A 144 -12.71 -2.58 -41.38
CA TYR A 144 -13.07 -2.50 -39.97
C TYR A 144 -14.53 -2.12 -39.79
N THR A 145 -15.08 -2.53 -38.67
CA THR A 145 -16.42 -2.10 -38.21
C THR A 145 -16.32 -1.58 -36.79
N PHE A 146 -16.96 -0.44 -36.54
CA PHE A 146 -17.09 0.11 -35.18
C PHE A 146 -18.56 0.17 -34.81
N ASP A 147 -18.91 -0.43 -33.67
CA ASP A 147 -20.25 -0.42 -33.09
C ASP A 147 -20.30 0.63 -31.98
N GLU A 148 -20.98 1.75 -32.24
CA GLU A 148 -21.05 2.89 -31.31
C GLU A 148 -21.77 2.54 -29.99
N ASN A 149 -22.67 1.56 -29.99
CA ASN A 149 -23.38 1.19 -28.76
C ASN A 149 -22.51 0.40 -27.81
N THR A 150 -21.68 -0.48 -28.33
CA THR A 150 -20.82 -1.37 -27.55
C THR A 150 -19.42 -0.82 -27.35
N GLY A 151 -18.98 0.08 -28.23
CA GLY A 151 -17.60 0.59 -28.26
C GLY A 151 -16.60 -0.43 -28.79
N VAL A 152 -17.08 -1.45 -29.55
CA VAL A 152 -16.21 -2.50 -30.11
C VAL A 152 -15.77 -2.12 -31.53
N LEU A 153 -14.46 -2.04 -31.71
CA LEU A 153 -13.81 -1.91 -33.01
C LEU A 153 -13.31 -3.28 -33.47
N THR A 154 -13.87 -3.81 -34.55
CA THR A 154 -13.44 -5.08 -35.15
C THR A 154 -12.67 -4.81 -36.43
N ILE A 155 -11.44 -5.32 -36.51
CA ILE A 155 -10.54 -5.19 -37.67
C ILE A 155 -10.47 -6.57 -38.37
N GLY A 156 -10.88 -6.61 -39.63
CA GLY A 156 -10.89 -7.83 -40.44
C GLY A 156 -9.53 -8.13 -41.08
N ALA A 157 -9.46 -9.26 -41.79
CA ALA A 157 -8.25 -9.67 -42.49
C ALA A 157 -7.79 -8.66 -43.54
N GLY A 158 -6.47 -8.54 -43.75
CA GLY A 158 -5.85 -7.64 -44.72
C GLY A 158 -4.53 -7.06 -44.23
N GLU A 159 -4.02 -6.07 -44.93
CA GLU A 159 -2.80 -5.34 -44.57
C GLU A 159 -3.17 -3.97 -44.05
N LEU A 160 -2.68 -3.63 -42.83
CA LEU A 160 -2.86 -2.30 -42.25
C LEU A 160 -1.91 -1.29 -42.91
N SER A 161 -2.40 -0.12 -43.19
CA SER A 161 -1.55 1.04 -43.44
C SER A 161 -1.03 1.63 -42.12
N GLY A 162 -0.11 2.58 -42.17
CA GLY A 162 0.45 3.19 -40.98
C GLY A 162 -0.59 3.92 -40.09
N TYR A 163 -0.20 4.26 -38.88
CA TYR A 163 -1.08 4.84 -37.86
C TYR A 163 -1.86 6.10 -38.30
N LYS A 164 -1.33 6.87 -39.28
CA LYS A 164 -1.99 8.09 -39.79
C LYS A 164 -3.36 7.83 -40.41
N GLU A 165 -3.58 6.63 -40.89
CA GLU A 165 -4.84 6.18 -41.52
C GLU A 165 -5.68 5.31 -40.57
N SER A 166 -5.28 5.16 -39.31
CA SER A 166 -6.08 4.44 -38.32
C SER A 166 -7.45 5.07 -38.12
N PRO A 167 -8.46 4.30 -37.73
CA PRO A 167 -9.84 4.80 -37.56
C PRO A 167 -9.93 6.01 -36.61
N TRP A 168 -9.14 6.02 -35.55
CA TRP A 168 -9.11 7.08 -34.52
C TRP A 168 -8.23 8.27 -34.91
N LYS A 169 -7.23 8.10 -35.75
CA LYS A 169 -6.37 9.22 -36.20
C LYS A 169 -6.99 9.94 -37.39
N SER A 170 -7.67 9.24 -38.26
CA SER A 170 -8.38 9.80 -39.42
C SER A 170 -9.72 10.45 -39.06
N ASP A 171 -10.03 10.56 -37.75
CA ASP A 171 -11.30 11.15 -37.21
C ASP A 171 -12.58 10.39 -37.68
N LYS A 172 -12.44 9.15 -38.11
CA LYS A 172 -13.58 8.30 -38.50
C LYS A 172 -14.28 7.70 -37.29
N VAL A 173 -13.52 7.41 -36.22
CA VAL A 173 -14.01 6.88 -34.96
C VAL A 173 -13.42 7.69 -33.83
N ASP A 174 -14.28 8.15 -32.91
CA ASP A 174 -13.80 8.81 -31.67
C ASP A 174 -12.97 7.81 -30.84
N PRO A 175 -11.68 8.08 -30.59
CA PRO A 175 -10.83 7.19 -29.82
C PRO A 175 -11.37 6.93 -28.40
N LYS A 176 -12.07 7.87 -27.80
CA LYS A 176 -12.68 7.73 -26.45
C LYS A 176 -13.92 6.85 -26.47
N ALA A 177 -14.56 6.65 -27.61
CA ALA A 177 -15.69 5.74 -27.74
C ALA A 177 -15.24 4.26 -27.82
N ILE A 178 -13.96 4.00 -28.17
CA ILE A 178 -13.44 2.63 -28.32
C ILE A 178 -13.14 2.06 -26.94
N LYS A 179 -13.80 0.94 -26.60
CA LYS A 179 -13.62 0.20 -25.36
C LYS A 179 -12.90 -1.14 -25.55
N LYS A 180 -13.05 -1.73 -26.74
CA LYS A 180 -12.44 -3.01 -27.11
C LYS A 180 -12.00 -2.99 -28.56
N ILE A 181 -10.84 -3.57 -28.86
CA ILE A 181 -10.33 -3.82 -30.21
C ILE A 181 -10.30 -5.33 -30.44
N VAL A 182 -10.83 -5.78 -31.56
CA VAL A 182 -10.85 -7.20 -31.96
C VAL A 182 -10.21 -7.35 -33.34
N LEU A 183 -9.19 -8.21 -33.46
CA LEU A 183 -8.68 -8.62 -34.74
C LEU A 183 -9.33 -9.95 -35.15
N SER A 184 -10.15 -9.91 -36.19
CA SER A 184 -10.96 -11.05 -36.66
C SER A 184 -10.46 -11.59 -38.01
N GLY A 185 -9.36 -12.32 -37.99
CA GLY A 185 -8.71 -12.89 -39.17
C GLY A 185 -7.28 -12.36 -39.35
N LYS A 186 -6.55 -12.92 -40.30
CA LYS A 186 -5.12 -12.58 -40.49
C LYS A 186 -4.96 -11.10 -40.87
N VAL A 187 -4.34 -10.34 -40.01
CA VAL A 187 -4.04 -8.92 -40.20
C VAL A 187 -2.53 -8.76 -40.31
N VAL A 188 -2.03 -8.10 -41.35
CA VAL A 188 -0.60 -7.86 -41.56
C VAL A 188 -0.26 -6.45 -41.06
N ALA A 189 0.66 -6.35 -40.10
CA ALA A 189 1.15 -5.09 -39.61
C ALA A 189 2.08 -4.40 -40.63
N PRO A 190 2.06 -3.06 -40.75
CA PRO A 190 3.01 -2.34 -41.58
C PRO A 190 4.43 -2.47 -41.04
N GLU A 191 5.45 -2.40 -41.91
CA GLU A 191 6.85 -2.45 -41.52
C GLU A 191 7.20 -1.45 -40.44
N ASN A 192 6.67 -0.24 -40.53
CA ASN A 192 6.72 0.76 -39.45
C ASN A 192 5.39 0.78 -38.68
N SER A 193 5.32 0.05 -37.58
CA SER A 193 4.15 -0.08 -36.73
C SER A 193 4.17 0.90 -35.54
N ARG A 194 4.92 2.00 -35.68
CA ARG A 194 4.93 3.08 -34.66
C ARG A 194 3.53 3.63 -34.45
N PHE A 195 3.11 3.75 -33.20
CA PHE A 195 1.76 4.20 -32.78
C PHE A 195 0.60 3.36 -33.33
N LEU A 196 0.80 2.11 -33.77
CA LEU A 196 -0.23 1.33 -34.49
C LEU A 196 -1.54 1.24 -33.71
N PHE A 197 -1.51 1.03 -32.38
CA PHE A 197 -2.65 1.03 -31.48
C PHE A 197 -2.61 2.19 -30.48
N SER A 198 -2.05 3.32 -30.88
CA SER A 198 -1.89 4.49 -30.04
C SER A 198 -2.00 5.76 -30.90
N THR A 199 -1.65 6.89 -30.34
CA THR A 199 -1.64 8.17 -31.07
C THR A 199 -0.53 9.08 -30.54
N SER A 200 0.02 9.88 -31.44
CA SER A 200 1.01 10.90 -31.10
C SER A 200 0.39 12.26 -30.73
N SER A 201 -0.94 12.36 -30.73
CA SER A 201 -1.64 13.64 -30.54
C SER A 201 -2.34 13.65 -29.18
N PRO A 202 -2.09 14.66 -28.33
CA PRO A 202 -2.81 14.82 -27.07
C PRO A 202 -4.33 14.81 -27.28
N GLY A 203 -5.04 14.09 -26.41
CA GLY A 203 -6.51 14.03 -26.44
C GLY A 203 -7.12 13.03 -27.42
N LYS A 204 -6.32 12.36 -28.24
CA LYS A 204 -6.76 11.28 -29.14
C LYS A 204 -6.28 9.90 -28.69
N ASP A 205 -5.94 9.75 -27.41
CA ASP A 205 -5.45 8.48 -26.87
C ASP A 205 -6.59 7.49 -26.66
N LEU A 206 -6.30 6.20 -26.87
CA LEU A 206 -7.23 5.08 -26.66
C LEU A 206 -7.39 4.75 -25.17
N THR A 207 -7.70 5.77 -24.39
CA THR A 207 -7.71 5.71 -22.91
C THR A 207 -8.78 4.79 -22.33
N ASN A 208 -9.87 4.53 -23.07
CA ASN A 208 -10.98 3.72 -22.61
C ASN A 208 -10.92 2.25 -23.08
N VAL A 209 -9.88 1.89 -23.84
CA VAL A 209 -9.70 0.50 -24.28
C VAL A 209 -9.25 -0.34 -23.09
N THR A 210 -10.07 -1.32 -22.75
CA THR A 210 -9.80 -2.28 -21.66
C THR A 210 -9.30 -3.62 -22.14
N GLU A 211 -9.46 -3.93 -23.46
CA GLU A 211 -9.13 -5.22 -24.03
C GLU A 211 -8.73 -5.09 -25.51
N ILE A 212 -7.70 -5.84 -25.90
CA ILE A 212 -7.35 -6.11 -27.30
C ILE A 212 -7.39 -7.62 -27.53
N GLU A 213 -8.38 -8.09 -28.28
CA GLU A 213 -8.57 -9.51 -28.59
C GLU A 213 -8.00 -9.86 -29.97
N GLY A 214 -7.47 -11.07 -30.10
CA GLY A 214 -7.02 -11.59 -31.37
C GLY A 214 -5.67 -11.05 -31.85
N LEU A 215 -4.80 -10.55 -30.97
CA LEU A 215 -3.42 -10.17 -31.36
C LEU A 215 -2.65 -11.33 -31.98
N SER A 216 -3.04 -12.58 -31.75
CA SER A 216 -2.52 -13.75 -32.44
C SER A 216 -2.78 -13.76 -33.97
N GLN A 217 -3.70 -12.92 -34.43
CA GLN A 217 -3.98 -12.74 -35.85
C GLN A 217 -3.08 -11.65 -36.49
N LEU A 218 -2.31 -10.89 -35.68
CA LEU A 218 -1.44 -9.83 -36.16
C LEU A 218 -0.09 -10.40 -36.62
N ASP A 219 0.15 -10.41 -37.91
CA ASP A 219 1.43 -10.82 -38.50
C ASP A 219 2.44 -9.66 -38.41
N THR A 220 3.41 -9.79 -37.51
CA THR A 220 4.47 -8.79 -37.28
C THR A 220 5.81 -9.19 -37.88
N SER A 221 5.88 -10.26 -38.69
CA SER A 221 7.11 -10.84 -39.26
C SER A 221 7.93 -9.88 -40.16
N LYS A 222 7.31 -8.78 -40.60
CA LYS A 222 7.98 -7.75 -41.43
C LYS A 222 8.25 -6.46 -40.64
N VAL A 223 7.82 -6.38 -39.36
CA VAL A 223 7.90 -5.13 -38.59
C VAL A 223 9.33 -4.85 -38.17
N THR A 224 9.78 -3.62 -38.41
CA THR A 224 11.11 -3.13 -38.01
C THR A 224 11.07 -2.11 -36.89
N ALA A 225 9.92 -1.45 -36.66
CA ALA A 225 9.73 -0.47 -35.61
C ALA A 225 8.37 -0.60 -34.92
N MET A 226 8.37 -0.68 -33.58
CA MET A 226 7.18 -0.78 -32.72
C MET A 226 7.13 0.35 -31.67
N ASN A 227 7.82 1.47 -31.91
CA ASN A 227 7.83 2.58 -30.95
C ASN A 227 6.40 3.06 -30.64
N TYR A 228 6.07 3.21 -29.34
CA TYR A 228 4.78 3.74 -28.90
C TYR A 228 3.56 2.91 -29.36
N MET A 229 3.73 1.64 -29.72
CA MET A 229 2.65 0.85 -30.35
C MET A 229 1.40 0.74 -29.49
N PHE A 230 1.54 0.62 -28.16
CA PHE A 230 0.45 0.55 -27.17
C PHE A 230 0.56 1.68 -26.12
N TYR A 231 1.17 2.80 -26.47
CA TYR A 231 1.38 3.94 -25.60
C TYR A 231 0.06 4.56 -25.13
N GLY A 232 -0.02 4.91 -23.84
CA GLY A 232 -1.12 5.73 -23.30
C GLY A 232 -2.48 5.03 -23.18
N MET A 233 -2.53 3.71 -23.27
CA MET A 233 -3.76 2.92 -23.10
C MET A 233 -4.08 2.77 -21.59
N SER A 234 -4.50 3.85 -20.95
CA SER A 234 -4.58 3.98 -19.49
C SER A 234 -5.62 3.07 -18.80
N SER A 235 -6.51 2.42 -19.56
CA SER A 235 -7.46 1.42 -19.02
C SER A 235 -7.08 -0.03 -19.34
N LEU A 236 -5.99 -0.25 -20.11
CA LEU A 236 -5.58 -1.60 -20.50
C LEU A 236 -4.68 -2.20 -19.40
N THR A 237 -5.17 -3.26 -18.76
CA THR A 237 -4.46 -3.91 -17.64
C THR A 237 -3.88 -5.28 -18.01
N SER A 238 -4.25 -5.85 -19.14
CA SER A 238 -3.74 -7.15 -19.62
C SER A 238 -3.44 -7.09 -21.11
N LEU A 239 -2.32 -7.68 -21.52
CA LEU A 239 -1.92 -7.69 -22.92
C LEU A 239 -1.23 -9.02 -23.27
N ASP A 240 -1.72 -9.66 -24.34
CA ASP A 240 -1.13 -10.89 -24.88
C ASP A 240 -0.28 -10.57 -26.11
N LEU A 241 1.05 -10.63 -25.93
CA LEU A 241 2.04 -10.43 -26.99
C LEU A 241 2.73 -11.74 -27.39
N SER A 242 2.17 -12.90 -26.99
CA SER A 242 2.81 -14.20 -27.16
C SER A 242 3.05 -14.60 -28.63
N SER A 243 2.24 -14.06 -29.52
CA SER A 243 2.33 -14.35 -30.97
C SER A 243 3.15 -13.33 -31.75
N LEU A 244 3.58 -12.23 -31.14
CA LEU A 244 4.33 -11.21 -31.87
C LEU A 244 5.75 -11.70 -32.19
N ASP A 245 6.13 -11.60 -33.44
CA ASP A 245 7.50 -11.81 -33.91
C ASP A 245 8.25 -10.47 -33.92
N THR A 246 9.24 -10.35 -33.05
CA THR A 246 10.10 -9.15 -32.93
C THR A 246 11.49 -9.37 -33.53
N SER A 247 11.72 -10.46 -34.27
CA SER A 247 13.04 -10.84 -34.80
C SER A 247 13.68 -9.78 -35.70
N LYS A 248 12.87 -8.97 -36.38
CA LYS A 248 13.32 -7.88 -37.26
C LYS A 248 13.19 -6.50 -36.63
N VAL A 249 12.62 -6.41 -35.43
CA VAL A 249 12.40 -5.12 -34.78
C VAL A 249 13.72 -4.56 -34.28
N THR A 250 14.01 -3.34 -34.68
CA THR A 250 15.22 -2.60 -34.25
C THR A 250 14.92 -1.49 -33.25
N SER A 251 13.65 -1.11 -33.11
CA SER A 251 13.23 -0.05 -32.19
C SER A 251 11.82 -0.28 -31.66
N MET A 252 11.65 -0.27 -30.30
CA MET A 252 10.35 -0.33 -29.62
C MET A 252 10.27 0.58 -28.40
N ASN A 253 10.90 1.76 -28.47
CA ASN A 253 10.94 2.72 -27.37
C ASN A 253 9.52 3.11 -26.93
N ASN A 254 9.28 3.13 -25.61
CA ASN A 254 8.01 3.52 -25.01
C ASN A 254 6.78 2.74 -25.54
N MET A 255 7.00 1.52 -26.05
CA MET A 255 5.92 0.69 -26.62
C MET A 255 4.75 0.52 -25.65
N LEU A 256 5.04 0.38 -24.36
CA LEU A 256 4.09 0.12 -23.28
C LEU A 256 4.01 1.27 -22.25
N TYR A 257 4.66 2.41 -22.54
CA TYR A 257 4.71 3.52 -21.59
C TYR A 257 3.31 4.11 -21.35
N ASN A 258 3.02 4.43 -20.10
CA ASN A 258 1.72 4.96 -19.66
C ASN A 258 0.53 4.00 -19.91
N THR A 259 0.80 2.69 -19.93
CA THR A 259 -0.18 1.60 -20.00
C THR A 259 -0.03 0.77 -18.73
N PRO A 260 -1.01 0.81 -17.79
CA PRO A 260 -0.88 0.23 -16.45
C PRO A 260 -1.12 -1.28 -16.45
N LEU A 261 -0.23 -2.01 -17.14
CA LEU A 261 -0.34 -3.46 -17.28
C LEU A 261 -0.12 -4.15 -15.93
N LYS A 262 -1.06 -5.03 -15.59
CA LYS A 262 -0.99 -5.95 -14.46
C LYS A 262 -0.68 -7.39 -14.90
N LYS A 263 -0.96 -7.70 -16.17
CA LYS A 263 -0.72 -9.03 -16.76
C LYS A 263 -0.17 -8.89 -18.16
N LEU A 264 0.89 -9.66 -18.45
CA LEU A 264 1.56 -9.69 -19.73
C LEU A 264 1.85 -11.14 -20.14
N ILE A 265 1.42 -11.54 -21.33
CA ILE A 265 1.71 -12.87 -21.87
C ILE A 265 2.73 -12.70 -23.00
N LEU A 266 3.85 -13.38 -22.89
CA LEU A 266 4.98 -13.28 -23.83
C LEU A 266 5.33 -14.64 -24.41
N GLY A 267 5.69 -14.66 -25.69
CA GLY A 267 6.06 -15.87 -26.44
C GLY A 267 7.56 -15.94 -26.71
N ASP A 268 8.00 -17.06 -27.29
CA ASP A 268 9.41 -17.32 -27.62
C ASP A 268 9.97 -16.40 -28.72
N THR A 269 9.09 -15.91 -29.61
CA THR A 269 9.46 -15.02 -30.73
C THR A 269 9.48 -13.53 -30.31
N PHE A 270 8.98 -13.22 -29.13
CA PHE A 270 9.02 -11.88 -28.58
C PHE A 270 10.35 -11.61 -27.86
N LYS A 271 10.94 -10.45 -28.09
CA LYS A 271 12.09 -9.90 -27.35
C LYS A 271 11.87 -8.41 -27.12
N PHE A 272 12.18 -7.94 -25.92
CA PHE A 272 12.38 -6.52 -25.70
C PHE A 272 13.68 -6.08 -26.39
N ILE A 273 13.74 -4.87 -26.92
CA ILE A 273 14.89 -4.46 -27.76
C ILE A 273 15.75 -3.53 -26.92
N ASN A 274 15.84 -2.89 -26.20
CA ASN A 274 16.83 -2.04 -25.47
C ASN A 274 16.45 -1.78 -24.00
N GLY A 275 15.39 -2.41 -23.48
CA GLY A 275 14.91 -2.18 -22.14
C GLY A 275 14.29 -0.79 -21.93
N THR A 276 13.77 -0.17 -23.00
CA THR A 276 13.18 1.19 -22.96
C THR A 276 11.68 1.18 -23.29
N GLU A 277 11.05 0.03 -23.19
CA GLU A 277 9.68 -0.20 -23.64
C GLU A 277 8.63 0.39 -22.71
N GLY A 278 9.04 0.86 -21.50
CA GLY A 278 8.21 1.69 -20.62
C GLY A 278 7.38 0.93 -19.58
N LEU A 279 7.75 -0.29 -19.23
CA LEU A 279 7.23 -0.95 -18.04
C LEU A 279 7.80 -0.28 -16.79
N ILE A 280 6.98 -0.14 -15.74
CA ILE A 280 7.37 0.60 -14.53
C ILE A 280 7.30 -0.22 -13.23
N SER A 281 6.55 -1.34 -13.20
CA SER A 281 6.40 -2.22 -12.03
C SER A 281 7.43 -3.34 -12.02
N GLY A 282 7.61 -3.99 -10.89
CA GLY A 282 8.28 -5.29 -10.85
C GLY A 282 7.45 -6.36 -11.56
N TRP A 283 8.09 -7.42 -12.02
CA TRP A 283 7.43 -8.51 -12.75
C TRP A 283 7.86 -9.87 -12.23
N LYS A 284 6.91 -10.80 -12.12
CA LYS A 284 7.17 -12.21 -11.79
C LYS A 284 6.33 -13.12 -12.68
N ARG A 285 6.75 -14.38 -12.81
CA ARG A 285 5.92 -15.39 -13.48
C ARG A 285 4.67 -15.67 -12.65
N GLU A 286 3.52 -15.79 -13.33
CA GLU A 286 2.24 -16.14 -12.68
C GLU A 286 2.27 -17.57 -12.10
N ASP A 287 3.04 -18.49 -12.71
CA ASP A 287 3.19 -19.88 -12.26
C ASP A 287 4.08 -20.04 -10.99
N GLY A 288 4.55 -18.93 -10.44
CA GLY A 288 5.38 -18.90 -9.24
C GLY A 288 6.84 -19.32 -9.42
N LYS A 289 7.27 -19.65 -10.64
CA LYS A 289 8.66 -20.02 -10.92
C LYS A 289 9.54 -18.77 -11.07
N GLY A 290 10.77 -18.88 -10.58
CA GLY A 290 11.73 -17.78 -10.64
C GLY A 290 11.53 -16.74 -9.55
N LYS A 291 12.18 -15.60 -9.69
CA LYS A 291 12.16 -14.48 -8.74
C LYS A 291 11.33 -13.31 -9.28
N VAL A 292 11.16 -12.29 -8.46
CA VAL A 292 10.68 -10.97 -8.90
C VAL A 292 11.84 -10.23 -9.58
N TYR A 293 11.56 -9.60 -10.70
CA TYR A 293 12.48 -8.75 -11.45
C TYR A 293 12.02 -7.31 -11.42
N THR A 294 12.94 -6.35 -11.39
CA THR A 294 12.61 -4.97 -11.72
C THR A 294 12.14 -4.87 -13.16
N ALA A 295 11.43 -3.81 -13.54
CA ALA A 295 11.02 -3.61 -14.93
C ALA A 295 12.21 -3.66 -15.91
N ASP A 296 13.31 -2.99 -15.56
CA ASP A 296 14.52 -2.93 -16.37
C ASP A 296 15.18 -4.31 -16.51
N ASP A 297 15.36 -5.04 -15.41
CA ASP A 297 15.94 -6.38 -15.44
C ASP A 297 15.04 -7.37 -16.18
N PHE A 298 13.72 -7.24 -16.03
CA PHE A 298 12.75 -8.06 -16.75
C PHE A 298 12.86 -7.85 -18.27
N MET A 299 12.79 -6.61 -18.72
CA MET A 299 12.89 -6.29 -20.15
C MET A 299 14.25 -6.67 -20.73
N LYS A 300 15.34 -6.37 -20.02
CA LYS A 300 16.71 -6.65 -20.47
C LYS A 300 17.03 -8.14 -20.57
N ASN A 301 16.50 -8.97 -19.66
CA ASN A 301 16.87 -10.38 -19.56
C ASN A 301 15.79 -11.33 -20.10
N TYR A 302 14.65 -10.84 -20.61
CA TYR A 302 13.60 -11.70 -21.16
C TYR A 302 14.15 -12.59 -22.30
N GLY A 303 13.84 -13.89 -22.22
CA GLY A 303 14.35 -14.92 -23.10
C GLY A 303 15.64 -15.58 -22.60
N THR A 304 16.03 -15.32 -21.34
CA THR A 304 17.19 -15.97 -20.69
C THR A 304 16.79 -16.50 -19.31
N GLY A 305 17.49 -17.54 -18.84
CA GLY A 305 17.26 -18.11 -17.51
C GLY A 305 15.82 -18.58 -17.31
N ASP A 306 15.18 -18.09 -16.26
CA ASP A 306 13.77 -18.36 -15.91
C ASP A 306 12.78 -17.40 -16.59
N LEU A 307 13.27 -16.38 -17.29
CA LEU A 307 12.45 -15.43 -18.06
C LEU A 307 12.19 -15.97 -19.49
N THR A 308 11.37 -17.00 -19.59
CA THR A 308 10.98 -17.67 -20.84
C THR A 308 9.52 -17.36 -21.18
N ALA A 309 9.06 -17.83 -22.35
CA ALA A 309 7.65 -17.71 -22.72
C ALA A 309 6.72 -18.12 -21.59
N GLY A 310 5.70 -17.30 -21.35
CA GLY A 310 4.74 -17.51 -20.27
C GLY A 310 3.96 -16.27 -19.89
N THR A 311 3.17 -16.42 -18.83
CA THR A 311 2.39 -15.33 -18.25
C THR A 311 3.16 -14.70 -17.09
N TYR A 312 3.18 -13.38 -17.11
CA TYR A 312 3.82 -12.55 -16.09
C TYR A 312 2.79 -11.61 -15.46
N VAL A 313 2.94 -11.39 -14.17
CA VAL A 313 2.10 -10.45 -13.41
C VAL A 313 2.97 -9.36 -12.80
N SER A 314 2.43 -8.15 -12.80
CA SER A 314 3.10 -7.03 -12.15
C SER A 314 3.01 -7.14 -10.64
N VAL A 315 4.03 -6.65 -9.95
CA VAL A 315 4.09 -6.52 -8.50
C VAL A 315 4.61 -5.12 -8.16
N GLU A 316 4.02 -4.51 -7.14
CA GLU A 316 4.59 -3.29 -6.57
C GLU A 316 5.88 -3.64 -5.84
N THR A 317 6.91 -2.83 -6.01
CA THR A 317 8.21 -3.01 -5.37
C THR A 317 8.70 -1.73 -4.74
N GLY A 318 9.46 -1.87 -3.66
CA GLY A 318 10.05 -0.75 -2.97
C GLY A 318 10.93 -1.19 -1.81
N THR A 319 11.24 -0.26 -0.90
CA THR A 319 11.95 -0.53 0.33
C THR A 319 11.21 0.07 1.51
N TRP A 320 11.21 -0.64 2.64
CA TRP A 320 10.79 -0.14 3.92
C TRP A 320 12.03 -0.12 4.83
N GLY A 321 12.58 1.08 5.05
CA GLY A 321 13.94 1.21 5.55
C GLY A 321 14.95 0.69 4.53
N THR A 322 15.73 -0.34 4.89
CA THR A 322 16.62 -1.05 3.96
C THR A 322 16.06 -2.39 3.48
N SER A 323 14.91 -2.83 4.04
CA SER A 323 14.24 -4.07 3.65
C SER A 323 13.50 -3.89 2.33
N PRO A 324 13.82 -4.65 1.27
CA PRO A 324 13.04 -4.63 0.05
C PRO A 324 11.67 -5.27 0.30
N TYR A 325 10.64 -4.76 -0.36
CA TYR A 325 9.33 -5.39 -0.37
C TYR A 325 8.79 -5.60 -1.77
N THR A 326 7.90 -6.58 -1.89
CA THR A 326 7.08 -6.81 -3.08
C THR A 326 5.63 -6.98 -2.65
N PHE A 327 4.71 -6.36 -3.38
CA PHE A 327 3.27 -6.54 -3.17
C PHE A 327 2.60 -7.02 -4.44
N ASP A 328 1.94 -8.15 -4.36
CA ASP A 328 1.15 -8.74 -5.45
C ASP A 328 -0.33 -8.41 -5.24
N GLU A 329 -0.85 -7.46 -5.98
CA GLU A 329 -2.25 -7.04 -5.89
C GLU A 329 -3.25 -8.17 -6.19
N ASN A 330 -2.89 -9.16 -7.02
CA ASN A 330 -3.80 -10.24 -7.40
C ASN A 330 -4.05 -11.20 -6.24
N THR A 331 -3.01 -11.44 -5.43
CA THR A 331 -3.09 -12.35 -4.28
C THR A 331 -3.28 -11.63 -2.95
N GLY A 332 -2.94 -10.33 -2.89
CA GLY A 332 -2.92 -9.54 -1.68
C GLY A 332 -1.73 -9.88 -0.75
N VAL A 333 -0.66 -10.49 -1.29
CA VAL A 333 0.52 -10.88 -0.51
C VAL A 333 1.58 -9.78 -0.55
N LEU A 334 1.92 -9.26 0.62
CA LEU A 334 3.06 -8.38 0.85
C LEU A 334 4.23 -9.21 1.39
N THR A 335 5.33 -9.28 0.65
CA THR A 335 6.56 -9.94 1.09
C THR A 335 7.62 -8.90 1.42
N ILE A 336 8.22 -8.98 2.61
CA ILE A 336 9.27 -8.10 3.10
C ILE A 336 10.55 -8.91 3.22
N GLY A 337 11.61 -8.47 2.57
CA GLY A 337 12.90 -9.16 2.53
C GLY A 337 13.87 -8.69 3.61
N THR A 338 15.05 -9.33 3.62
CA THR A 338 16.13 -9.06 4.59
C THR A 338 16.54 -7.59 4.63
N GLY A 339 16.67 -7.04 5.84
CA GLY A 339 17.12 -5.65 6.05
C GLY A 339 16.70 -5.09 7.41
N GLU A 340 16.75 -3.78 7.54
CA GLU A 340 16.31 -3.03 8.72
C GLU A 340 15.02 -2.28 8.35
N LEU A 341 13.94 -2.47 9.10
CA LEU A 341 12.72 -1.69 8.94
C LEU A 341 12.91 -0.29 9.53
N SER A 342 12.30 0.68 8.91
CA SER A 342 12.03 1.99 9.51
C SER A 342 10.67 1.98 10.23
N GLY A 343 10.31 3.06 10.94
CA GLY A 343 9.04 3.14 11.65
C GLY A 343 7.82 3.07 10.71
N TYR A 344 6.63 2.84 11.27
CA TYR A 344 5.39 2.62 10.51
C TYR A 344 5.05 3.72 9.49
N LYS A 345 5.47 4.97 9.74
CA LYS A 345 5.24 6.09 8.81
C LYS A 345 5.94 5.93 7.46
N GLU A 346 6.93 5.05 7.37
CA GLU A 346 7.64 4.73 6.14
C GLU A 346 7.23 3.36 5.58
N SER A 347 6.20 2.74 6.16
CA SER A 347 5.66 1.47 5.65
C SER A 347 5.08 1.61 4.25
N PRO A 348 5.06 0.54 3.47
CA PRO A 348 4.56 0.55 2.08
C PRO A 348 3.13 1.08 1.92
N TRP A 349 2.28 0.88 2.95
CA TRP A 349 0.88 1.27 2.94
C TRP A 349 0.61 2.64 3.56
N TYR A 350 1.60 3.28 4.20
CA TYR A 350 1.42 4.58 4.83
C TYR A 350 2.15 5.71 4.08
N ALA A 351 3.46 5.52 3.77
CA ALA A 351 4.32 6.61 3.32
C ALA A 351 4.02 7.14 1.91
N ASN A 352 3.62 6.26 1.00
CA ASN A 352 3.54 6.60 -0.43
C ASN A 352 2.22 6.17 -1.07
N GLU A 353 1.29 5.60 -0.30
CA GLU A 353 0.01 5.04 -0.80
C GLU A 353 0.20 4.06 -1.99
N LYS A 354 1.43 3.55 -2.18
CA LYS A 354 1.75 2.62 -3.27
C LYS A 354 1.08 1.27 -3.09
N VAL A 355 0.89 0.88 -1.82
CA VAL A 355 0.22 -0.36 -1.47
C VAL A 355 -1.05 0.00 -0.71
N ASP A 356 -2.21 -0.32 -1.25
CA ASP A 356 -3.46 -0.15 -0.52
C ASP A 356 -3.48 -1.14 0.67
N ALA A 357 -3.45 -0.61 1.89
CA ALA A 357 -3.52 -1.40 3.12
C ALA A 357 -4.70 -2.37 3.13
N LYS A 358 -5.85 -1.98 2.56
CA LYS A 358 -7.06 -2.81 2.49
C LYS A 358 -6.94 -3.98 1.51
N ALA A 359 -6.03 -3.88 0.55
CA ALA A 359 -5.75 -4.95 -0.40
C ALA A 359 -4.80 -6.01 0.18
N ILE A 360 -4.07 -5.70 1.26
CA ILE A 360 -3.16 -6.65 1.90
C ILE A 360 -3.97 -7.70 2.66
N LYS A 361 -3.78 -8.97 2.30
CA LYS A 361 -4.41 -10.13 2.94
C LYS A 361 -3.44 -10.97 3.76
N LYS A 362 -2.17 -10.97 3.35
CA LYS A 362 -1.10 -11.71 3.99
C LYS A 362 0.19 -10.91 3.99
N ILE A 363 0.94 -10.95 5.09
CA ILE A 363 2.29 -10.41 5.21
C ILE A 363 3.26 -11.57 5.39
N VAL A 364 4.34 -11.58 4.62
CA VAL A 364 5.41 -12.58 4.69
C VAL A 364 6.73 -11.88 4.99
N LEU A 365 7.35 -12.24 6.11
CA LEU A 365 8.71 -11.83 6.46
C LEU A 365 9.68 -12.88 5.94
N SER A 366 10.49 -12.53 4.94
CA SER A 366 11.38 -13.44 4.22
C SER A 366 12.84 -13.11 4.48
N GLY A 367 13.46 -13.85 5.37
CA GLY A 367 14.85 -13.65 5.78
C GLY A 367 14.99 -12.76 7.01
N LYS A 368 16.23 -12.55 7.47
CA LYS A 368 16.49 -11.78 8.70
C LYS A 368 16.11 -10.31 8.54
N ILE A 369 15.19 -9.85 9.34
CA ILE A 369 14.67 -8.48 9.35
C ILE A 369 14.89 -7.89 10.74
N VAL A 370 15.42 -6.67 10.82
CA VAL A 370 15.62 -5.97 12.09
C VAL A 370 14.50 -4.96 12.29
N ALA A 371 13.80 -5.06 13.41
CA ALA A 371 12.78 -4.10 13.80
C ALA A 371 13.41 -2.73 14.16
N PRO A 372 12.71 -1.61 13.97
CA PRO A 372 13.18 -0.31 14.45
C PRO A 372 13.17 -0.25 15.97
N GLU A 373 14.00 0.56 16.59
CA GLU A 373 14.01 0.78 18.04
C GLU A 373 12.61 1.14 18.58
N ASN A 374 11.85 1.93 17.83
CA ASN A 374 10.43 2.19 18.11
C ASN A 374 9.57 1.44 17.09
N ALA A 375 9.02 0.30 17.50
CA ALA A 375 8.16 -0.56 16.71
C ALA A 375 6.66 -0.24 16.86
N ARG A 376 6.34 0.95 17.41
CA ARG A 376 4.95 1.44 17.52
C ARG A 376 4.21 1.33 16.18
N LEU A 377 2.99 0.76 16.21
CA LEU A 377 2.10 0.62 15.05
C LEU A 377 2.71 -0.16 13.87
N LEU A 378 3.83 -0.88 14.05
CA LEU A 378 4.65 -1.42 12.96
C LEU A 378 3.85 -2.23 11.93
N PHE A 379 2.87 -3.02 12.38
CA PHE A 379 1.95 -3.78 11.52
C PHE A 379 0.49 -3.33 11.65
N SER A 380 0.16 -2.43 12.55
CA SER A 380 -1.22 -1.97 12.77
C SER A 380 -1.67 -0.96 11.71
N GLY A 381 -0.82 0.03 11.42
CA GLY A 381 -1.19 1.13 10.54
C GLY A 381 -2.46 1.86 10.95
N ASN A 382 -2.74 2.01 12.26
CA ASN A 382 -3.99 2.60 12.79
C ASN A 382 -5.26 1.80 12.45
N GLY A 383 -5.16 0.47 12.30
CA GLY A 383 -6.28 -0.39 11.92
C GLY A 383 -6.48 -0.52 10.42
N ASP A 384 -5.56 -0.01 9.61
CA ASP A 384 -5.63 -0.12 8.15
C ASP A 384 -5.44 -1.56 7.66
N LEU A 385 -4.64 -2.38 8.38
CA LEU A 385 -4.36 -3.78 8.05
C LEU A 385 -5.42 -4.77 8.58
N LYS A 386 -6.65 -4.34 8.77
CA LYS A 386 -7.74 -5.18 9.31
C LYS A 386 -8.11 -6.37 8.42
N ASN A 387 -7.77 -6.35 7.13
CA ASN A 387 -8.04 -7.42 6.18
C ASN A 387 -6.92 -8.48 6.13
N VAL A 388 -5.81 -8.26 6.82
CA VAL A 388 -4.72 -9.22 6.94
C VAL A 388 -5.20 -10.40 7.79
N THR A 389 -5.13 -11.60 7.23
CA THR A 389 -5.54 -12.85 7.90
C THR A 389 -4.36 -13.63 8.47
N GLU A 390 -3.15 -13.33 7.99
CA GLU A 390 -1.93 -14.08 8.34
C GLU A 390 -0.69 -13.19 8.28
N ILE A 391 0.21 -13.35 9.26
CA ILE A 391 1.58 -12.83 9.22
C ILE A 391 2.51 -14.03 9.35
N GLU A 392 3.23 -14.35 8.28
CA GLU A 392 4.18 -15.46 8.23
C GLU A 392 5.61 -14.96 8.48
N GLY A 393 6.40 -15.75 9.20
CA GLY A 393 7.82 -15.50 9.40
C GLY A 393 8.14 -14.45 10.46
N LEU A 394 7.26 -14.19 11.44
CA LEU A 394 7.56 -13.28 12.56
C LEU A 394 8.82 -13.69 13.35
N SER A 395 9.18 -14.97 13.35
CA SER A 395 10.45 -15.46 13.92
C SER A 395 11.71 -14.92 13.21
N GLN A 396 11.56 -14.33 12.03
CA GLN A 396 12.64 -13.67 11.30
C GLN A 396 12.83 -12.21 11.73
N LEU A 397 11.92 -11.67 12.55
CA LEU A 397 11.97 -10.28 13.02
C LEU A 397 12.82 -10.20 14.29
N ASP A 398 14.00 -9.60 14.16
CA ASP A 398 14.91 -9.32 15.28
C ASP A 398 14.39 -8.11 16.05
N THR A 399 13.89 -8.33 17.26
CA THR A 399 13.34 -7.30 18.14
C THR A 399 14.27 -6.90 19.28
N SER A 400 15.51 -7.41 19.31
CA SER A 400 16.47 -7.21 20.40
C SER A 400 16.83 -5.77 20.76
N ASN A 401 16.60 -4.83 19.83
CA ASN A 401 16.83 -3.40 20.06
C ASN A 401 15.54 -2.61 20.29
N VAL A 402 14.38 -3.26 20.35
CA VAL A 402 13.09 -2.57 20.45
C VAL A 402 12.87 -2.08 21.88
N THR A 403 12.48 -0.82 22.02
CA THR A 403 12.17 -0.19 23.32
C THR A 403 10.68 0.11 23.48
N ALA A 404 9.91 0.15 22.40
CA ALA A 404 8.46 0.38 22.40
C ALA A 404 7.77 -0.51 21.35
N MET A 405 6.73 -1.24 21.79
CA MET A 405 5.88 -2.12 20.96
C MET A 405 4.40 -1.70 21.04
N ASP A 406 4.12 -0.48 21.46
CA ASP A 406 2.76 -0.02 21.61
C ASP A 406 2.00 -0.03 20.27
N PHE A 407 0.75 -0.51 20.30
CA PHE A 407 -0.12 -0.71 19.13
C PHE A 407 0.48 -1.59 18.00
N MET A 408 1.54 -2.38 18.22
CA MET A 408 2.27 -3.06 17.13
C MET A 408 1.37 -3.90 16.23
N PHE A 409 0.37 -4.59 16.79
CA PHE A 409 -0.61 -5.40 16.06
C PHE A 409 -2.05 -4.92 16.29
N SER A 410 -2.23 -3.74 16.84
CA SER A 410 -3.57 -3.24 17.20
C SER A 410 -4.50 -3.18 16.01
N GLY A 411 -5.73 -3.66 16.18
CA GLY A 411 -6.79 -3.61 15.16
C GLY A 411 -6.66 -4.62 14.03
N MET A 412 -5.72 -5.57 14.09
CA MET A 412 -5.63 -6.67 13.11
C MET A 412 -6.71 -7.73 13.38
N SER A 413 -7.95 -7.34 13.17
CA SER A 413 -9.14 -8.10 13.59
C SER A 413 -9.38 -9.40 12.81
N SER A 414 -8.74 -9.59 11.67
CA SER A 414 -8.89 -10.80 10.83
C SER A 414 -7.77 -11.83 11.02
N VAL A 415 -6.68 -11.48 11.73
CA VAL A 415 -5.60 -12.43 12.04
C VAL A 415 -6.12 -13.48 13.01
N THR A 416 -5.95 -14.77 12.66
CA THR A 416 -6.46 -15.90 13.46
C THR A 416 -5.40 -16.53 14.35
N SER A 417 -4.13 -16.38 14.00
CA SER A 417 -2.98 -16.85 14.77
C SER A 417 -1.81 -15.88 14.65
N LEU A 418 -1.03 -15.75 15.73
CA LEU A 418 0.13 -14.87 15.77
C LEU A 418 1.25 -15.57 16.57
N ASP A 419 2.38 -15.81 15.91
CA ASP A 419 3.56 -16.39 16.55
C ASP A 419 4.54 -15.28 16.94
N VAL A 420 4.57 -14.95 18.24
CA VAL A 420 5.48 -13.97 18.84
C VAL A 420 6.54 -14.61 19.72
N SER A 421 6.67 -15.94 19.67
CA SER A 421 7.61 -16.71 20.51
C SER A 421 9.08 -16.33 20.32
N GLY A 422 9.43 -15.77 19.15
CA GLY A 422 10.78 -15.30 18.83
C GLY A 422 11.09 -13.86 19.28
N PHE A 423 10.14 -13.16 19.93
CA PHE A 423 10.34 -11.74 20.29
C PHE A 423 11.24 -11.61 21.52
N ASP A 424 12.31 -10.85 21.39
CA ASP A 424 13.07 -10.34 22.54
C ASP A 424 12.43 -9.02 23.01
N THR A 425 11.86 -9.06 24.21
CA THR A 425 11.17 -7.94 24.83
C THR A 425 11.93 -7.33 26.01
N SER A 426 13.15 -7.80 26.26
CA SER A 426 13.97 -7.41 27.44
C SER A 426 14.27 -5.90 27.53
N ASN A 427 14.25 -5.19 26.41
CA ASN A 427 14.46 -3.74 26.37
C ASN A 427 13.16 -2.92 26.29
N VAL A 428 12.00 -3.59 26.23
CA VAL A 428 10.71 -2.91 25.99
C VAL A 428 10.19 -2.26 27.27
N THR A 429 9.83 -0.99 27.17
CA THR A 429 9.27 -0.20 28.28
C THR A 429 7.79 0.14 28.10
N ASP A 430 7.26 0.01 26.89
CA ASP A 430 5.88 0.35 26.53
C ASP A 430 5.27 -0.74 25.64
N MET A 431 4.24 -1.44 26.17
CA MET A 431 3.47 -2.48 25.47
C MET A 431 1.98 -2.15 25.39
N HIS A 432 1.58 -0.91 25.65
CA HIS A 432 0.15 -0.59 25.68
C HIS A 432 -0.50 -0.86 24.32
N SER A 433 -1.71 -1.41 24.35
CA SER A 433 -2.52 -1.71 23.16
C SER A 433 -1.85 -2.64 22.14
N MET A 434 -0.77 -3.37 22.48
CA MET A 434 0.01 -4.18 21.52
C MET A 434 -0.86 -5.15 20.73
N PHE A 435 -1.81 -5.82 21.38
CA PHE A 435 -2.73 -6.80 20.77
C PHE A 435 -4.20 -6.35 20.79
N SER A 436 -4.45 -5.07 21.08
CA SER A 436 -5.81 -4.54 21.20
C SER A 436 -6.63 -4.73 19.94
N GLY A 437 -7.84 -5.28 20.05
CA GLY A 437 -8.76 -5.46 18.92
C GLY A 437 -8.40 -6.62 17.97
N MET A 438 -7.49 -7.52 18.33
CA MET A 438 -7.22 -8.75 17.58
C MET A 438 -8.32 -9.80 17.86
N SER A 439 -9.52 -9.50 17.40
CA SER A 439 -10.74 -10.22 17.79
C SER A 439 -10.85 -11.65 17.26
N SER A 440 -10.11 -12.00 16.21
CA SER A 440 -10.15 -13.35 15.61
C SER A 440 -9.09 -14.31 16.14
N VAL A 441 -8.11 -13.81 16.92
CA VAL A 441 -7.07 -14.68 17.52
C VAL A 441 -7.70 -15.59 18.58
N THR A 442 -7.46 -16.91 18.46
CA THR A 442 -8.00 -17.94 19.37
C THR A 442 -7.00 -18.44 20.40
N SER A 443 -5.70 -18.27 20.15
CA SER A 443 -4.59 -18.59 21.03
C SER A 443 -3.46 -17.59 20.87
N LEU A 444 -2.78 -17.24 21.97
CA LEU A 444 -1.61 -16.35 21.96
C LEU A 444 -0.64 -16.83 23.04
N ASP A 445 0.59 -17.12 22.64
CA ASP A 445 1.67 -17.49 23.55
C ASP A 445 2.57 -16.28 23.78
N VAL A 446 2.57 -15.79 25.02
CA VAL A 446 3.42 -14.69 25.51
C VAL A 446 4.39 -15.16 26.61
N SER A 447 4.57 -16.47 26.74
CA SER A 447 5.43 -17.08 27.77
C SER A 447 6.91 -16.66 27.65
N GLY A 448 7.35 -16.26 26.45
CA GLY A 448 8.70 -15.75 26.18
C GLY A 448 8.92 -14.27 26.52
N PHE A 449 7.87 -13.52 26.93
CA PHE A 449 8.00 -12.09 27.15
C PHE A 449 8.71 -11.76 28.45
N ASP A 450 9.79 -11.01 28.40
CA ASP A 450 10.37 -10.32 29.55
C ASP A 450 9.70 -8.96 29.70
N THR A 451 8.90 -8.81 30.76
CA THR A 451 8.17 -7.58 31.05
C THR A 451 8.79 -6.75 32.16
N SER A 452 10.00 -7.12 32.62
CA SER A 452 10.65 -6.51 33.80
C SER A 452 10.91 -5.01 33.66
N ASN A 453 11.05 -4.51 32.43
CA ASN A 453 11.26 -3.07 32.14
C ASN A 453 9.98 -2.34 31.72
N VAL A 454 8.85 -3.04 31.62
CA VAL A 454 7.59 -2.45 31.11
C VAL A 454 6.93 -1.58 32.16
N THR A 455 6.54 -0.36 31.76
CA THR A 455 5.87 0.62 32.62
C THR A 455 4.41 0.87 32.24
N LYS A 456 3.98 0.47 31.03
CA LYS A 456 2.62 0.68 30.52
C LYS A 456 2.10 -0.58 29.84
N MET A 457 0.94 -1.07 30.32
CA MET A 457 0.24 -2.24 29.78
C MET A 457 -1.26 -1.96 29.52
N TYR A 458 -1.68 -0.69 29.53
CA TYR A 458 -3.10 -0.39 29.33
C TYR A 458 -3.58 -0.84 27.95
N TYR A 459 -4.80 -1.38 27.90
CA TYR A 459 -5.42 -1.97 26.70
C TYR A 459 -4.62 -3.13 26.04
N MET A 460 -3.57 -3.70 26.66
CA MET A 460 -2.65 -4.64 25.97
C MET A 460 -3.38 -5.79 25.27
N PHE A 461 -4.39 -6.39 25.92
CA PHE A 461 -5.19 -7.52 25.40
C PHE A 461 -6.66 -7.14 25.17
N SER A 462 -6.99 -5.86 25.21
CA SER A 462 -8.38 -5.40 25.09
C SER A 462 -9.02 -5.82 23.77
N GLY A 463 -10.24 -6.35 23.82
CA GLY A 463 -11.01 -6.72 22.63
C GLY A 463 -10.54 -8.00 21.91
N MET A 464 -9.71 -8.82 22.54
CA MET A 464 -9.37 -10.17 22.04
C MET A 464 -10.52 -11.16 22.32
N SER A 465 -11.64 -10.95 21.63
CA SER A 465 -12.92 -11.57 21.98
C SER A 465 -12.98 -13.08 21.78
N ASN A 466 -12.20 -13.64 20.86
CA ASN A 466 -12.18 -15.08 20.59
C ASN A 466 -11.07 -15.84 21.34
N LEU A 467 -10.18 -15.13 22.05
CA LEU A 467 -9.16 -15.75 22.87
C LEU A 467 -9.82 -16.48 24.04
N THR A 468 -9.59 -17.78 24.18
CA THR A 468 -10.26 -18.63 25.21
C THR A 468 -9.46 -18.75 26.50
N SER A 469 -8.14 -18.60 26.43
CA SER A 469 -7.22 -18.62 27.56
C SER A 469 -6.03 -17.71 27.30
N LEU A 470 -5.47 -17.15 28.36
CA LEU A 470 -4.27 -16.32 28.31
C LEU A 470 -3.42 -16.65 29.54
N ASP A 471 -2.18 -17.06 29.33
CA ASP A 471 -1.19 -17.27 30.39
C ASP A 471 -0.27 -16.04 30.47
N VAL A 472 -0.35 -15.33 31.58
CA VAL A 472 0.48 -14.17 31.92
C VAL A 472 1.24 -14.40 33.24
N SER A 473 1.36 -15.67 33.67
CA SER A 473 1.99 -16.04 34.94
C SER A 473 3.47 -15.65 35.03
N ASN A 474 4.14 -15.48 33.87
CA ASN A 474 5.54 -15.05 33.78
C ASN A 474 5.71 -13.51 33.77
N PHE A 475 4.62 -12.73 33.74
CA PHE A 475 4.73 -11.28 33.67
C PHE A 475 5.26 -10.69 34.98
N ASN A 476 6.36 -9.96 34.90
CA ASN A 476 6.84 -9.10 35.97
C ASN A 476 6.20 -7.70 35.82
N THR A 477 5.27 -7.40 36.70
CA THR A 477 4.52 -6.15 36.64
C THR A 477 5.00 -5.10 37.65
N SER A 478 6.11 -5.36 38.35
CA SER A 478 6.61 -4.51 39.45
C SER A 478 6.94 -3.06 39.03
N ASN A 479 7.21 -2.81 37.74
CA ASN A 479 7.46 -1.48 37.22
C ASN A 479 6.25 -0.85 36.51
N VAL A 480 5.13 -1.57 36.38
CA VAL A 480 3.95 -1.10 35.67
C VAL A 480 3.19 -0.05 36.47
N LYS A 481 2.85 1.06 35.83
CA LYS A 481 2.12 2.19 36.44
C LYS A 481 0.67 2.26 35.97
N ASP A 482 0.36 1.74 34.81
CA ASP A 482 -0.95 1.86 34.16
C ASP A 482 -1.38 0.51 33.59
N MET A 483 -2.52 -0.02 34.10
CA MET A 483 -3.18 -1.27 33.68
C MET A 483 -4.63 -1.00 33.25
N ASP A 484 -4.99 0.25 32.88
CA ASP A 484 -6.36 0.57 32.46
C ASP A 484 -6.78 -0.31 31.28
N PHE A 485 -7.96 -0.90 31.37
CA PHE A 485 -8.58 -1.69 30.28
C PHE A 485 -7.76 -2.88 29.79
N MET A 486 -6.74 -3.36 30.53
CA MET A 486 -5.75 -4.35 30.06
C MET A 486 -6.40 -5.62 29.51
N PHE A 487 -7.44 -6.13 30.14
CA PHE A 487 -8.19 -7.33 29.76
C PHE A 487 -9.65 -7.04 29.36
N LYS A 488 -9.96 -5.79 29.01
CA LYS A 488 -11.33 -5.41 28.67
C LYS A 488 -11.83 -6.12 27.41
N GLY A 489 -13.08 -6.63 27.44
CA GLY A 489 -13.75 -7.17 26.26
C GLY A 489 -13.21 -8.51 25.77
N MET A 490 -12.50 -9.26 26.63
CA MET A 490 -12.07 -10.63 26.36
C MET A 490 -13.24 -11.59 26.58
N SER A 491 -14.22 -11.57 25.69
CA SER A 491 -15.54 -12.17 25.91
C SER A 491 -15.54 -13.70 26.02
N SER A 492 -14.45 -14.38 25.62
CA SER A 492 -14.30 -15.82 25.73
C SER A 492 -13.40 -16.28 26.89
N VAL A 493 -12.70 -15.36 27.56
CA VAL A 493 -11.86 -15.67 28.71
C VAL A 493 -12.70 -15.73 29.99
N THR A 494 -12.67 -16.87 30.67
CA THR A 494 -13.43 -17.10 31.92
C THR A 494 -12.55 -17.28 33.14
N SER A 495 -11.23 -17.41 32.96
CA SER A 495 -10.26 -17.59 34.04
C SER A 495 -8.99 -16.79 33.75
N LEU A 496 -8.45 -16.11 34.77
CA LEU A 496 -7.13 -15.47 34.71
C LEU A 496 -6.34 -15.82 35.96
N ASP A 497 -5.04 -16.12 35.77
CA ASP A 497 -4.07 -16.25 36.86
C ASP A 497 -3.19 -14.99 36.89
N LEU A 498 -3.39 -14.18 37.91
CA LEU A 498 -2.64 -12.95 38.19
C LEU A 498 -1.86 -13.08 39.52
N SER A 499 -1.59 -14.32 39.95
CA SER A 499 -0.89 -14.56 41.21
C SER A 499 0.54 -14.02 41.24
N GLY A 500 1.16 -13.86 40.06
CA GLY A 500 2.49 -13.25 39.89
C GLY A 500 2.47 -11.71 39.77
N PHE A 501 1.30 -11.07 39.70
CA PHE A 501 1.24 -9.62 39.49
C PHE A 501 1.59 -8.86 40.76
N ASP A 502 2.52 -7.93 40.65
CA ASP A 502 2.82 -6.91 41.62
C ASP A 502 2.20 -5.57 41.17
N THR A 503 1.19 -5.13 41.93
CA THR A 503 0.50 -3.89 41.61
C THR A 503 0.93 -2.72 42.51
N SER A 504 2.03 -2.86 43.26
CA SER A 504 2.50 -1.85 44.24
C SER A 504 2.81 -0.48 43.62
N ASN A 505 3.25 -0.46 42.35
CA ASN A 505 3.55 0.76 41.62
C ASN A 505 2.42 1.19 40.65
N VAL A 506 1.33 0.42 40.58
CA VAL A 506 0.19 0.75 39.69
C VAL A 506 -0.60 1.91 40.27
N THR A 507 -0.82 2.93 39.47
CA THR A 507 -1.57 4.15 39.85
C THR A 507 -3.01 4.10 39.34
N THR A 508 -3.30 3.32 38.29
CA THR A 508 -4.62 3.18 37.70
C THR A 508 -4.80 1.79 37.07
N MET A 509 -5.97 1.18 37.26
CA MET A 509 -6.44 -0.04 36.64
C MET A 509 -7.94 0.05 36.29
N LYS A 510 -8.34 1.21 35.81
CA LYS A 510 -9.74 1.50 35.48
C LYS A 510 -10.26 0.48 34.46
N ASP A 511 -11.42 -0.10 34.74
CA ASP A 511 -12.12 -1.00 33.86
C ASP A 511 -11.27 -2.17 33.31
N MET A 512 -10.26 -2.61 34.09
CA MET A 512 -9.29 -3.64 33.70
C MET A 512 -9.95 -4.91 33.18
N PHE A 513 -11.09 -5.32 33.79
CA PHE A 513 -11.85 -6.52 33.45
C PHE A 513 -13.23 -6.22 32.85
N ALA A 514 -13.52 -4.98 32.48
CA ALA A 514 -14.82 -4.63 31.93
C ALA A 514 -15.17 -5.51 30.71
N ASP A 515 -16.42 -5.98 30.61
CA ASP A 515 -16.91 -6.79 29.51
C ASP A 515 -16.17 -8.16 29.34
N THR A 516 -15.48 -8.63 30.40
CA THR A 516 -14.80 -9.94 30.44
C THR A 516 -15.52 -10.86 31.44
N PRO A 517 -16.12 -11.98 30.98
CA PRO A 517 -17.03 -12.81 31.80
C PRO A 517 -16.25 -13.76 32.73
N LEU A 518 -15.41 -13.20 33.59
CA LEU A 518 -14.59 -13.97 34.52
C LEU A 518 -15.44 -14.79 35.48
N LYS A 519 -15.11 -16.06 35.60
CA LYS A 519 -15.66 -17.01 36.57
C LYS A 519 -14.64 -17.44 37.60
N LYS A 520 -13.36 -17.35 37.26
CA LYS A 520 -12.24 -17.72 38.12
C LYS A 520 -11.12 -16.70 38.02
N LEU A 521 -10.58 -16.33 39.20
CA LEU A 521 -9.48 -15.36 39.29
C LEU A 521 -8.51 -15.84 40.38
N ILE A 522 -7.23 -15.97 40.04
CA ILE A 522 -6.18 -16.35 40.97
C ILE A 522 -5.36 -15.06 41.23
N LEU A 523 -5.28 -14.68 42.50
CA LEU A 523 -4.61 -13.46 42.93
C LEU A 523 -3.54 -13.77 43.98
N GLY A 524 -2.39 -13.07 43.88
CA GLY A 524 -1.26 -13.18 44.79
C GLY A 524 -1.25 -12.14 45.90
N ASP A 525 -0.26 -12.25 46.80
CA ASP A 525 -0.12 -11.33 47.92
C ASP A 525 0.28 -9.91 47.53
N THR A 526 0.95 -9.76 46.40
CA THR A 526 1.41 -8.47 45.85
C THR A 526 0.37 -7.78 44.97
N PHE A 527 -0.72 -8.48 44.65
CA PHE A 527 -1.84 -7.90 43.92
C PHE A 527 -2.75 -7.08 44.84
N LYS A 528 -3.15 -5.92 44.40
CA LYS A 528 -4.22 -5.10 45.01
C LYS A 528 -4.99 -4.35 43.95
N PHE A 529 -6.31 -4.26 44.14
CA PHE A 529 -7.10 -3.37 43.29
C PHE A 529 -6.82 -1.89 43.68
N VAL A 530 -6.40 -1.10 42.74
CA VAL A 530 -6.13 0.33 42.93
C VAL A 530 -7.47 1.06 43.09
N ASN A 531 -7.70 1.67 44.26
CA ASN A 531 -8.92 2.43 44.57
C ASN A 531 -10.24 1.65 44.33
N GLY A 532 -10.22 0.31 44.41
CA GLY A 532 -11.39 -0.51 44.11
C GLY A 532 -11.76 -0.56 42.61
N GLN A 533 -10.84 -0.17 41.74
CA GLN A 533 -11.02 -0.23 40.29
C GLN A 533 -10.81 -1.67 39.78
N GLY A 534 -11.31 -1.98 38.57
CA GLY A 534 -11.18 -3.28 37.95
C GLY A 534 -12.44 -3.70 37.16
N ALA A 535 -13.62 -3.15 37.55
CA ALA A 535 -14.90 -3.41 36.89
C ALA A 535 -15.33 -4.88 36.87
N LEU A 536 -15.07 -5.63 37.95
CA LEU A 536 -15.70 -6.92 38.18
C LEU A 536 -17.20 -6.75 38.43
N THR A 537 -18.02 -7.66 37.86
CA THR A 537 -19.50 -7.52 37.90
C THR A 537 -20.19 -8.55 38.78
N SER A 538 -19.53 -9.68 39.07
CA SER A 538 -20.11 -10.77 39.86
C SER A 538 -19.71 -10.68 41.34
N ALA A 539 -20.48 -11.29 42.24
CA ALA A 539 -20.00 -11.59 43.58
C ALA A 539 -18.86 -12.63 43.56
N TRP A 540 -17.94 -12.53 44.50
CA TRP A 540 -16.76 -13.40 44.54
C TRP A 540 -16.61 -14.07 45.90
N LYS A 541 -16.17 -15.32 45.89
CA LYS A 541 -15.83 -16.10 47.08
C LYS A 541 -14.56 -16.93 46.85
N ARG A 542 -13.89 -17.29 47.94
CA ARG A 542 -12.75 -18.21 47.86
C ARG A 542 -13.21 -19.60 47.35
N GLU A 543 -12.44 -20.20 46.47
CA GLU A 543 -12.71 -21.57 45.97
C GLU A 543 -12.56 -22.62 47.09
N ASP A 544 -11.66 -22.38 48.06
CA ASP A 544 -11.43 -23.28 49.19
C ASP A 544 -12.55 -23.26 50.27
N GLY A 545 -13.59 -22.46 50.05
CA GLY A 545 -14.74 -22.35 50.92
C GLY A 545 -14.51 -21.55 52.20
N LYS A 546 -13.34 -20.98 52.43
CA LYS A 546 -13.06 -20.11 53.57
C LYS A 546 -13.60 -18.71 53.34
N GLY A 547 -14.13 -18.12 54.41
CA GLY A 547 -14.71 -16.76 54.35
C GLY A 547 -16.11 -16.74 53.73
N LYS A 548 -16.61 -15.53 53.46
CA LYS A 548 -17.93 -15.30 52.89
C LYS A 548 -17.84 -14.93 51.42
N ALA A 549 -18.99 -14.84 50.76
CA ALA A 549 -19.08 -14.17 49.46
C ALA A 549 -19.11 -12.66 49.60
N TYR A 550 -18.46 -11.96 48.70
CA TYR A 550 -18.38 -10.49 48.68
C TYR A 550 -19.01 -9.99 47.38
N THR A 551 -19.64 -8.82 47.43
CA THR A 551 -20.00 -8.12 46.18
C THR A 551 -18.75 -7.79 45.40
N ALA A 552 -18.86 -7.53 44.10
CA ALA A 552 -17.69 -7.13 43.30
C ALA A 552 -16.99 -5.90 43.88
N GLU A 553 -17.76 -4.92 44.31
CA GLU A 553 -17.24 -3.67 44.89
C GLU A 553 -16.49 -3.95 46.23
N ASP A 554 -17.11 -4.69 47.15
CA ASP A 554 -16.49 -5.03 48.43
C ASP A 554 -15.25 -5.93 48.23
N PHE A 555 -15.30 -6.82 47.29
CA PHE A 555 -14.16 -7.68 46.95
C PHE A 555 -12.97 -6.83 46.49
N MET A 556 -13.18 -5.97 45.49
CA MET A 556 -12.11 -5.12 44.93
C MET A 556 -11.59 -4.12 45.97
N LYS A 557 -12.47 -3.57 46.79
CA LYS A 557 -12.12 -2.57 47.82
C LYS A 557 -11.31 -3.17 48.97
N ASN A 558 -11.61 -4.39 49.38
CA ASN A 558 -11.06 -4.98 50.60
C ASN A 558 -10.03 -6.10 50.33
N TYR A 559 -9.72 -6.41 49.07
CA TYR A 559 -8.70 -7.42 48.76
C TYR A 559 -7.35 -7.06 49.41
N GLY A 560 -6.72 -8.07 50.02
CA GLY A 560 -5.50 -7.91 50.80
C GLY A 560 -5.78 -7.67 52.30
N THR A 561 -7.05 -7.77 52.75
CA THR A 561 -7.44 -7.63 54.16
C THR A 561 -8.34 -8.76 54.64
N GLY A 562 -8.30 -9.08 55.93
CA GLY A 562 -9.14 -10.13 56.52
C GLY A 562 -8.96 -11.48 55.88
N ASP A 563 -10.05 -12.09 55.37
CA ASP A 563 -10.06 -13.38 54.67
C ASP A 563 -9.84 -13.23 53.15
N LEU A 564 -9.74 -12.00 52.65
CA LEU A 564 -9.43 -11.72 51.24
C LEU A 564 -7.92 -11.63 51.00
N THR A 565 -7.23 -12.76 51.09
CA THR A 565 -5.77 -12.93 50.90
C THR A 565 -5.48 -13.69 49.60
N ALA A 566 -4.20 -13.86 49.27
CA ALA A 566 -3.78 -14.64 48.11
C ALA A 566 -4.50 -15.99 48.05
N SER A 567 -5.21 -16.22 46.95
CA SER A 567 -6.02 -17.43 46.75
C SER A 567 -6.65 -17.47 45.34
N THR A 568 -7.28 -18.59 45.07
CA THR A 568 -8.22 -18.70 43.96
C THR A 568 -9.62 -18.24 44.40
N TYR A 569 -10.21 -17.41 43.57
CA TYR A 569 -11.55 -16.90 43.73
C TYR A 569 -12.45 -17.34 42.60
N VAL A 570 -13.71 -17.64 42.92
CA VAL A 570 -14.73 -18.02 41.93
C VAL A 570 -15.93 -17.09 42.03
N SER A 571 -16.55 -16.81 40.87
CA SER A 571 -17.75 -16.02 40.83
C SER A 571 -18.91 -16.78 41.50
N ALA A 572 -19.63 -16.09 42.38
CA ALA A 572 -20.81 -16.63 43.04
C ALA A 572 -22.07 -16.24 42.25
N THR A 573 -22.42 -17.04 41.24
CA THR A 573 -23.68 -16.85 40.50
C THR A 573 -24.86 -17.37 41.34
N GLY A 574 -25.88 -16.58 41.62
CA GLY A 574 -27.15 -16.97 42.25
C GLY A 574 -27.38 -16.48 43.67
N TRP A 575 -26.58 -15.58 44.23
CA TRP A 575 -26.82 -15.01 45.54
C TRP A 575 -27.56 -13.67 45.49
N TRP A 576 -28.85 -13.69 45.13
CA TRP A 576 -29.80 -12.64 45.53
C TRP A 576 -30.37 -13.04 46.89
N GLY A 577 -29.52 -13.05 47.91
CA GLY A 577 -29.93 -13.20 49.30
C GLY A 577 -30.31 -11.84 49.86
N TYR A 578 -31.58 -11.49 49.81
CA TYR A 578 -32.19 -10.63 50.79
C TYR A 578 -31.83 -11.13 52.19
N GLN A 579 -30.99 -10.40 52.88
CA GLN A 579 -31.11 -10.34 54.35
C GLN A 579 -31.46 -8.90 54.70
N SER A 580 -32.78 -8.67 54.70
CA SER A 580 -33.39 -7.69 55.58
C SER A 580 -33.28 -8.24 57.01
N VAL A 581 -32.50 -7.57 57.87
CA VAL A 581 -32.88 -7.13 59.23
C VAL A 581 -31.94 -6.01 59.62
#